data_f58e4176c4570bd1b4ebfd6bb8cccd6c
#
_entry.id   f58e4176c4570bd1b4ebfd6bb8cccd6c
#
_cell.length_a   1.000
_cell.length_b   1.000
_cell.length_c   1.000
_cell.angle_alpha   90.00
_cell.angle_beta   90.00
_cell.angle_gamma   90.00
#
_symmetry.space_group_name_H-M   'P 1'
#
loop_
_entity.id
_entity.type
_entity.pdbx_description
1 polymer ?
#
loop_
_entity_poly.entity_id
_entity_poly.type
_entity_poly.pdbx_seq_one_letter_code
_entity_poly.pdbx_strand_id
1 'polypeptide(L)'
;AWGRTRGVRISRIAPGSPGDRASLEPGDRLLRVNGRALTGPLDFEGALLDLRSGDRLEVLVEGQSQLILLEAEQFPSITAERVTVLRDLELVTVTPEIRGEQDISSEQGALVTGVSDQLSRQLGITIGDVIIGIDQIIVASADQVASIFDSLGGSGRITLHFERNRGYNMRQ
;
A
#
# COMPACT_ATOMS: atom_id res chain seq x y z
N ALA A 1 -29.00 15.46 24.08
CA ALA A 1 -28.84 14.46 23.05
C ALA A 1 -27.45 14.67 22.39
N TRP A 2 -26.49 13.81 22.66
CA TRP A 2 -25.18 13.82 22.04
C TRP A 2 -25.36 13.37 20.59
N GLY A 3 -25.27 14.32 19.65
CA GLY A 3 -25.36 14.02 18.23
C GLY A 3 -24.20 13.09 17.85
N ARG A 4 -24.51 11.85 17.50
CA ARG A 4 -23.56 10.96 16.83
C ARG A 4 -23.10 11.68 15.58
N THR A 5 -21.82 11.98 15.52
CA THR A 5 -21.18 12.56 14.33
C THR A 5 -21.36 11.54 13.20
N ARG A 6 -22.29 11.78 12.30
CA ARG A 6 -22.54 10.92 11.13
C ARG A 6 -21.42 11.17 10.11
N GLY A 7 -21.01 10.11 9.45
CA GLY A 7 -20.00 10.19 8.39
C GLY A 7 -18.65 9.58 8.78
N VAL A 8 -17.80 9.40 7.77
CA VAL A 8 -16.43 8.88 7.89
C VAL A 8 -15.47 9.98 7.50
N ARG A 9 -14.51 10.28 8.36
CA ARG A 9 -13.47 11.27 8.08
C ARG A 9 -12.32 10.61 7.33
N ILE A 10 -11.89 11.24 6.24
CA ILE A 10 -10.69 10.86 5.51
C ILE A 10 -9.48 11.24 6.34
N SER A 11 -8.64 10.26 6.69
CA SER A 11 -7.39 10.49 7.41
C SER A 11 -6.22 10.75 6.46
N ARG A 12 -6.25 10.11 5.28
CA ARG A 12 -5.19 10.18 4.28
C ARG A 12 -5.75 9.90 2.89
N ILE A 13 -5.13 10.49 1.88
CA ILE A 13 -5.36 10.21 0.45
C ILE A 13 -4.03 9.74 -0.14
N ALA A 14 -4.04 8.62 -0.84
CA ALA A 14 -2.89 8.13 -1.57
C ALA A 14 -2.71 8.95 -2.86
N PRO A 15 -1.50 9.43 -3.16
CA PRO A 15 -1.22 10.12 -4.42
C PRO A 15 -1.63 9.27 -5.64
N GLY A 16 -2.23 9.90 -6.64
CA GLY A 16 -2.71 9.21 -7.85
C GLY A 16 -3.94 8.32 -7.66
N SER A 17 -4.50 8.23 -6.46
CA SER A 17 -5.72 7.45 -6.20
C SER A 17 -6.98 8.11 -6.79
N PRO A 18 -8.09 7.37 -6.96
CA PRO A 18 -9.37 7.95 -7.36
C PRO A 18 -9.81 9.13 -6.48
N GLY A 19 -9.55 9.07 -5.16
CA GLY A 19 -9.84 10.16 -4.23
C GLY A 19 -8.99 11.40 -4.50
N ASP A 20 -7.70 11.23 -4.77
CA ASP A 20 -6.77 12.32 -5.11
C ASP A 20 -7.18 13.01 -6.42
N ARG A 21 -7.46 12.23 -7.46
CA ARG A 21 -7.94 12.76 -8.75
C ARG A 21 -9.28 13.49 -8.64
N ALA A 22 -10.10 13.11 -7.69
CA ALA A 22 -11.37 13.76 -7.40
C ALA A 22 -11.25 14.94 -6.43
N SER A 23 -10.02 15.34 -6.07
CA SER A 23 -9.72 16.45 -5.17
C SER A 23 -10.32 16.28 -3.76
N LEU A 24 -10.43 15.06 -3.29
CA LEU A 24 -10.72 14.80 -1.89
C LEU A 24 -9.46 15.08 -1.06
N GLU A 25 -9.65 15.60 0.15
CA GLU A 25 -8.55 15.97 1.02
C GLU A 25 -8.61 15.25 2.38
N PRO A 26 -7.45 15.05 3.05
CA PRO A 26 -7.44 14.63 4.44
C PRO A 26 -8.21 15.62 5.31
N GLY A 27 -9.14 15.11 6.12
CA GLY A 27 -10.05 15.91 6.93
C GLY A 27 -11.48 15.97 6.39
N ASP A 28 -11.67 15.74 5.11
CA ASP A 28 -13.01 15.65 4.52
C ASP A 28 -13.85 14.58 5.21
N ARG A 29 -15.14 14.85 5.30
CA ARG A 29 -16.09 13.91 5.90
C ARG A 29 -17.07 13.40 4.85
N LEU A 30 -17.02 12.10 4.60
CA LEU A 30 -17.95 11.38 3.74
C LEU A 30 -19.24 11.09 4.50
N LEU A 31 -20.35 11.60 4.01
CA LEU A 31 -21.68 11.43 4.63
C LEU A 31 -22.46 10.25 4.03
N ARG A 32 -22.29 10.03 2.74
CA ARG A 32 -22.96 8.95 2.00
C ARG A 32 -22.02 8.32 0.97
N VAL A 33 -22.30 7.07 0.67
CA VAL A 33 -21.70 6.34 -0.44
C VAL A 33 -22.78 5.54 -1.15
N ASN A 34 -22.89 5.68 -2.49
CA ASN A 34 -23.92 5.04 -3.31
C ASN A 34 -25.32 5.18 -2.70
N GLY A 35 -25.67 6.39 -2.24
CA GLY A 35 -26.96 6.68 -1.59
C GLY A 35 -27.11 6.19 -0.15
N ARG A 36 -26.21 5.34 0.37
CA ARG A 36 -26.25 4.84 1.76
C ARG A 36 -25.57 5.82 2.70
N ALA A 37 -26.21 6.13 3.82
CA ALA A 37 -25.63 6.99 4.85
C ALA A 37 -24.51 6.25 5.59
N LEU A 38 -23.40 6.94 5.80
CA LEU A 38 -22.27 6.44 6.58
C LEU A 38 -22.46 6.84 8.05
N THR A 39 -22.34 5.87 8.95
CA THR A 39 -22.38 6.08 10.40
C THR A 39 -21.03 5.76 11.06
N GLY A 40 -20.15 5.06 10.33
CA GLY A 40 -18.81 4.68 10.76
C GLY A 40 -18.00 4.06 9.64
N PRO A 41 -16.70 3.78 9.89
CA PRO A 41 -15.78 3.23 8.88
C PRO A 41 -16.26 1.91 8.26
N LEU A 42 -16.87 1.03 9.05
CA LEU A 42 -17.40 -0.26 8.57
C LEU A 42 -18.48 -0.11 7.49
N ASP A 43 -19.27 0.97 7.53
CA ASP A 43 -20.27 1.22 6.48
C ASP A 43 -19.60 1.55 5.14
N PHE A 44 -18.48 2.26 5.18
CA PHE A 44 -17.68 2.57 4.00
C PHE A 44 -16.97 1.32 3.46
N GLU A 45 -16.31 0.56 4.33
CA GLU A 45 -15.68 -0.72 3.96
C GLU A 45 -16.70 -1.69 3.35
N GLY A 46 -17.88 -1.81 3.97
CA GLY A 46 -18.96 -2.63 3.42
C GLY A 46 -19.43 -2.20 2.03
N ALA A 47 -19.42 -0.89 1.75
CA ALA A 47 -19.76 -0.40 0.41
C ALA A 47 -18.69 -0.70 -0.65
N LEU A 48 -17.43 -0.92 -0.24
CA LEU A 48 -16.33 -1.28 -1.13
C LEU A 48 -16.28 -2.77 -1.47
N LEU A 49 -16.83 -3.65 -0.61
CA LEU A 49 -16.74 -5.11 -0.78
C LEU A 49 -17.36 -5.62 -2.08
N ASP A 50 -18.40 -4.95 -2.58
CA ASP A 50 -19.10 -5.34 -3.80
C ASP A 50 -18.55 -4.68 -5.07
N LEU A 51 -17.56 -3.77 -4.94
CA LEU A 51 -16.99 -3.04 -6.06
C LEU A 51 -15.95 -3.87 -6.82
N ARG A 52 -15.98 -3.71 -8.13
CA ARG A 52 -14.96 -4.20 -9.04
C ARG A 52 -14.20 -3.03 -9.66
N SER A 53 -13.00 -3.30 -10.15
CA SER A 53 -12.26 -2.29 -10.92
C SER A 53 -13.10 -1.80 -12.11
N GLY A 54 -13.20 -0.48 -12.25
CA GLY A 54 -14.03 0.21 -13.22
C GLY A 54 -15.45 0.57 -12.73
N ASP A 55 -15.88 0.07 -11.57
CA ASP A 55 -17.18 0.45 -11.01
C ASP A 55 -17.14 1.88 -10.50
N ARG A 56 -18.31 2.55 -10.56
CA ARG A 56 -18.46 3.93 -10.08
C ARG A 56 -18.95 3.94 -8.64
N LEU A 57 -18.31 4.80 -7.85
CA LEU A 57 -18.66 5.07 -6.47
C LEU A 57 -19.11 6.53 -6.34
N GLU A 58 -20.34 6.75 -5.94
CA GLU A 58 -20.86 8.09 -5.67
C GLU A 58 -20.67 8.43 -4.18
N VAL A 59 -19.93 9.50 -3.89
CA VAL A 59 -19.73 9.96 -2.51
C VAL A 59 -20.30 11.35 -2.30
N LEU A 60 -20.90 11.57 -1.12
CA LEU A 60 -21.33 12.89 -0.65
C LEU A 60 -20.41 13.33 0.48
N VAL A 61 -19.77 14.47 0.28
CA VAL A 61 -18.87 15.11 1.25
C VAL A 61 -19.63 16.17 2.05
N GLU A 62 -19.33 16.32 3.33
CA GLU A 62 -19.90 17.36 4.20
C GLU A 62 -19.59 18.76 3.64
N GLY A 63 -20.61 19.60 3.54
CA GLY A 63 -20.45 20.95 2.99
C GLY A 63 -20.53 21.04 1.46
N GLN A 64 -20.59 19.91 0.76
CA GLN A 64 -20.79 19.88 -0.69
C GLN A 64 -22.25 19.51 -1.03
N SER A 65 -22.79 20.19 -2.07
CA SER A 65 -24.15 19.94 -2.56
C SER A 65 -24.19 18.92 -3.70
N GLN A 66 -23.03 18.59 -4.29
CA GLN A 66 -22.93 17.68 -5.42
C GLN A 66 -22.24 16.38 -5.00
N LEU A 67 -22.65 15.30 -5.64
CA LEU A 67 -21.99 14.01 -5.49
C LEU A 67 -20.66 14.01 -6.26
N ILE A 68 -19.64 13.48 -5.63
CA ILE A 68 -18.34 13.22 -6.26
C ILE A 68 -18.38 11.79 -6.79
N LEU A 69 -18.01 11.62 -8.06
CA LEU A 69 -17.88 10.31 -8.70
C LEU A 69 -16.44 9.85 -8.61
N LEU A 70 -16.22 8.68 -8.04
CA LEU A 70 -14.96 7.97 -8.02
C LEU A 70 -15.07 6.73 -8.89
N GLU A 71 -14.00 6.37 -9.58
CA GLU A 71 -13.89 5.09 -10.29
C GLU A 71 -13.03 4.15 -9.47
N ALA A 72 -13.57 2.96 -9.15
CA ALA A 72 -12.83 1.96 -8.39
C ALA A 72 -11.68 1.40 -9.22
N GLU A 73 -10.50 1.34 -8.64
CA GLU A 73 -9.29 0.79 -9.25
C GLU A 73 -8.69 -0.31 -8.39
N GLN A 74 -7.89 -1.17 -9.02
CA GLN A 74 -7.09 -2.12 -8.27
C GLN A 74 -5.96 -1.39 -7.53
N PHE A 75 -5.58 -1.92 -6.39
CA PHE A 75 -4.45 -1.37 -5.66
C PHE A 75 -3.16 -1.40 -6.50
N PRO A 76 -2.38 -0.31 -6.49
CA PRO A 76 -1.12 -0.22 -7.24
C PRO A 76 -0.15 -1.38 -6.97
N SER A 77 -0.07 -1.87 -5.74
CA SER A 77 0.79 -3.02 -5.38
C SER A 77 0.34 -4.34 -6.02
N ILE A 78 -0.94 -4.46 -6.38
CA ILE A 78 -1.47 -5.66 -7.07
C ILE A 78 -1.13 -5.63 -8.57
N THR A 79 -1.20 -4.44 -9.19
CA THR A 79 -0.98 -4.25 -10.63
C THR A 79 0.48 -4.01 -11.00
N ALA A 80 1.34 -3.71 -10.00
CA ALA A 80 2.76 -3.49 -10.23
C ALA A 80 3.46 -4.74 -10.77
N GLU A 81 4.48 -4.51 -11.59
CA GLU A 81 5.35 -5.58 -12.09
C GLU A 81 6.06 -6.27 -10.93
N ARG A 82 5.95 -7.59 -10.89
CA ARG A 82 6.56 -8.42 -9.86
C ARG A 82 7.88 -8.98 -10.31
N VAL A 83 8.86 -8.87 -9.45
CA VAL A 83 10.18 -9.48 -9.63
C VAL A 83 10.31 -10.64 -8.65
N THR A 84 10.60 -11.83 -9.17
CA THR A 84 10.82 -13.02 -8.35
C THR A 84 12.30 -13.23 -8.10
N VAL A 85 12.67 -13.30 -6.83
CA VAL A 85 14.05 -13.51 -6.37
C VAL A 85 14.12 -14.82 -5.58
N LEU A 86 15.21 -15.57 -5.71
CA LEU A 86 15.44 -16.85 -5.01
C LEU A 86 14.27 -17.85 -5.16
N ARG A 87 13.51 -17.77 -6.24
CA ARG A 87 12.30 -18.54 -6.60
C ARG A 87 11.06 -18.28 -5.75
N ASP A 88 11.22 -17.87 -4.49
CA ASP A 88 10.15 -17.84 -3.49
C ASP A 88 9.95 -16.45 -2.85
N LEU A 89 10.63 -15.44 -3.33
CA LEU A 89 10.51 -14.06 -2.88
C LEU A 89 9.95 -13.20 -4.01
N GLU A 90 8.72 -12.72 -3.86
CA GLU A 90 8.09 -11.81 -4.80
C GLU A 90 8.20 -10.37 -4.30
N LEU A 91 8.68 -9.50 -5.16
CA LEU A 91 8.92 -8.09 -4.86
C LEU A 91 8.26 -7.20 -5.90
N VAL A 92 7.83 -6.02 -5.47
CA VAL A 92 7.47 -4.91 -6.35
C VAL A 92 8.27 -3.67 -5.97
N THR A 93 8.62 -2.86 -6.97
CA THR A 93 9.31 -1.59 -6.72
C THR A 93 8.37 -0.61 -6.03
N VAL A 94 8.86 0.04 -4.98
CA VAL A 94 8.10 1.06 -4.26
C VAL A 94 7.96 2.31 -5.13
N THR A 95 6.72 2.68 -5.44
CA THR A 95 6.35 3.92 -6.13
C THR A 95 5.64 4.86 -5.16
N PRO A 96 5.45 6.15 -5.51
CA PRO A 96 4.66 7.07 -4.67
C PRO A 96 3.25 6.57 -4.37
N GLU A 97 2.61 5.91 -5.34
CA GLU A 97 1.26 5.33 -5.20
C GLU A 97 1.28 4.16 -4.21
N ILE A 98 2.23 3.22 -4.35
CA ILE A 98 2.40 2.08 -3.44
C ILE A 98 2.76 2.57 -2.03
N ARG A 99 3.60 3.59 -1.90
CA ARG A 99 3.88 4.25 -0.61
C ARG A 99 2.60 4.75 0.06
N GLY A 100 1.77 5.44 -0.72
CA GLY A 100 0.50 5.96 -0.24
C GLY A 100 -0.47 4.86 0.16
N GLU A 101 -0.57 3.79 -0.64
CA GLU A 101 -1.42 2.63 -0.38
C GLU A 101 -1.00 1.89 0.91
N GLN A 102 0.29 1.55 1.01
CA GLN A 102 0.84 0.68 2.06
C GLN A 102 1.34 1.44 3.31
N ASP A 103 1.21 2.76 3.34
CA ASP A 103 1.72 3.63 4.42
C ASP A 103 3.23 3.47 4.67
N ILE A 104 4.01 3.37 3.60
CA ILE A 104 5.45 3.20 3.64
C ILE A 104 6.13 4.55 3.87
N SER A 105 7.10 4.61 4.79
CA SER A 105 7.90 5.81 5.09
C SER A 105 9.05 6.00 4.10
N SER A 106 9.67 4.89 3.67
CA SER A 106 10.81 4.90 2.75
C SER A 106 10.40 5.43 1.37
N GLU A 107 11.24 6.29 0.79
CA GLU A 107 10.96 6.90 -0.52
C GLU A 107 11.17 5.92 -1.68
N GLN A 108 12.02 4.90 -1.47
CA GLN A 108 12.38 3.90 -2.46
C GLN A 108 12.63 2.55 -1.79
N GLY A 109 12.66 1.49 -2.57
CA GLY A 109 12.90 0.14 -2.09
C GLY A 109 12.11 -0.92 -2.85
N ALA A 110 12.12 -2.13 -2.31
CA ALA A 110 11.37 -3.26 -2.84
C ALA A 110 10.40 -3.80 -1.78
N LEU A 111 9.10 -3.69 -2.04
CA LEU A 111 8.03 -4.21 -1.17
C LEU A 111 7.93 -5.72 -1.35
N VAL A 112 7.94 -6.46 -0.26
CA VAL A 112 7.71 -7.91 -0.24
C VAL A 112 6.20 -8.17 -0.38
N THR A 113 5.80 -8.75 -1.51
CA THR A 113 4.42 -9.14 -1.80
C THR A 113 4.17 -10.63 -1.66
N GLY A 114 5.24 -11.44 -1.68
CA GLY A 114 5.19 -12.87 -1.46
C GLY A 114 6.52 -13.41 -0.95
N VAL A 115 6.47 -14.34 0.00
CA VAL A 115 7.67 -15.03 0.52
C VAL A 115 7.26 -16.38 1.11
N SER A 116 8.01 -17.44 0.81
CA SER A 116 7.78 -18.75 1.43
C SER A 116 8.15 -18.74 2.91
N ASP A 117 7.50 -19.61 3.70
CA ASP A 117 7.79 -19.76 5.14
C ASP A 117 9.26 -20.08 5.42
N GLN A 118 9.88 -20.87 4.55
CA GLN A 118 11.29 -21.22 4.68
C GLN A 118 12.18 -19.98 4.52
N LEU A 119 11.98 -19.23 3.44
CA LEU A 119 12.78 -18.05 3.14
C LEU A 119 12.51 -16.91 4.12
N SER A 120 11.25 -16.75 4.55
CA SER A 120 10.85 -15.81 5.61
C SER A 120 11.63 -16.06 6.91
N ARG A 121 11.72 -17.31 7.37
CA ARG A 121 12.51 -17.66 8.56
C ARG A 121 14.01 -17.44 8.36
N GLN A 122 14.52 -17.73 7.17
CA GLN A 122 15.95 -17.59 6.86
C GLN A 122 16.37 -16.13 6.79
N LEU A 123 15.61 -15.29 6.10
CA LEU A 123 15.90 -13.87 5.90
C LEU A 123 15.32 -12.96 6.98
N GLY A 124 14.36 -13.45 7.78
CA GLY A 124 13.67 -12.67 8.81
C GLY A 124 12.71 -11.62 8.28
N ILE A 125 12.30 -11.73 7.01
CA ILE A 125 11.37 -10.82 6.33
C ILE A 125 9.98 -11.46 6.17
N THR A 126 8.97 -10.61 6.04
CA THR A 126 7.57 -11.02 5.85
C THR A 126 6.90 -10.18 4.76
N ILE A 127 5.74 -10.64 4.30
CA ILE A 127 4.90 -9.83 3.40
C ILE A 127 4.59 -8.49 4.06
N GLY A 128 4.73 -7.41 3.31
CA GLY A 128 4.56 -6.03 3.77
C GLY A 128 5.86 -5.34 4.21
N ASP A 129 6.97 -6.06 4.34
CA ASP A 129 8.27 -5.43 4.57
C ASP A 129 8.77 -4.74 3.29
N VAL A 130 9.52 -3.67 3.46
CA VAL A 130 10.19 -2.97 2.35
C VAL A 130 11.69 -3.11 2.49
N ILE A 131 12.33 -3.81 1.57
CA ILE A 131 13.79 -3.93 1.52
C ILE A 131 14.35 -2.61 1.01
N ILE A 132 15.16 -1.95 1.84
CA ILE A 132 15.75 -0.63 1.57
C ILE A 132 17.28 -0.68 1.46
N GLY A 133 17.89 -1.79 1.83
CA GLY A 133 19.33 -1.99 1.70
C GLY A 133 19.73 -3.46 1.83
N ILE A 134 20.83 -3.80 1.19
CA ILE A 134 21.51 -5.10 1.29
C ILE A 134 22.98 -4.82 1.53
N ASP A 135 23.50 -5.23 2.69
CA ASP A 135 24.85 -4.86 3.18
C ASP A 135 25.01 -3.32 3.20
N GLN A 136 25.91 -2.80 2.38
CA GLN A 136 26.18 -1.36 2.25
C GLN A 136 25.52 -0.73 1.01
N ILE A 137 24.71 -1.52 0.27
CA ILE A 137 24.07 -1.08 -0.96
C ILE A 137 22.64 -0.64 -0.64
N ILE A 138 22.32 0.61 -0.98
CA ILE A 138 20.94 1.13 -0.91
C ILE A 138 20.14 0.51 -2.04
N VAL A 139 18.97 -0.02 -1.71
CA VAL A 139 18.04 -0.61 -2.67
C VAL A 139 17.02 0.43 -3.11
N ALA A 140 16.95 0.67 -4.42
CA ALA A 140 15.99 1.58 -5.03
C ALA A 140 14.81 0.87 -5.72
N SER A 141 14.97 -0.42 -6.10
CA SER A 141 13.96 -1.16 -6.86
C SER A 141 14.03 -2.66 -6.61
N ALA A 142 12.96 -3.37 -7.00
CA ALA A 142 12.89 -4.83 -6.95
C ALA A 142 13.94 -5.49 -7.87
N ASP A 143 14.19 -4.93 -9.07
CA ASP A 143 15.19 -5.43 -10.01
C ASP A 143 16.61 -5.34 -9.45
N GLN A 144 16.87 -4.28 -8.69
CA GLN A 144 18.16 -4.13 -8.03
C GLN A 144 18.38 -5.21 -6.97
N VAL A 145 17.35 -5.58 -6.22
CA VAL A 145 17.41 -6.72 -5.29
C VAL A 145 17.74 -8.00 -6.04
N ALA A 146 17.05 -8.29 -7.15
CA ALA A 146 17.32 -9.46 -7.97
C ALA A 146 18.78 -9.48 -8.45
N SER A 147 19.26 -8.38 -8.99
CA SER A 147 20.64 -8.25 -9.48
C SER A 147 21.69 -8.47 -8.39
N ILE A 148 21.43 -7.98 -7.17
CA ILE A 148 22.34 -8.19 -6.03
C ILE A 148 22.36 -9.67 -5.64
N PHE A 149 21.20 -10.32 -5.49
CA PHE A 149 21.14 -11.74 -5.15
C PHE A 149 21.77 -12.63 -6.21
N ASP A 150 21.58 -12.33 -7.49
CA ASP A 150 22.21 -13.03 -8.61
C ASP A 150 23.75 -12.91 -8.56
N SER A 151 24.27 -11.72 -8.22
CA SER A 151 25.70 -11.48 -8.10
C SER A 151 26.34 -12.20 -6.91
N LEU A 152 25.59 -12.43 -5.84
CA LEU A 152 26.07 -13.10 -4.64
C LEU A 152 26.17 -14.63 -4.79
N GLY A 153 25.59 -15.20 -5.85
CA GLY A 153 25.68 -16.63 -6.16
C GLY A 153 25.19 -17.58 -5.06
N GLY A 154 24.33 -17.10 -4.17
CA GLY A 154 23.71 -17.92 -3.11
C GLY A 154 24.63 -18.33 -1.96
N SER A 155 25.86 -17.85 -1.88
CA SER A 155 26.81 -18.19 -0.81
C SER A 155 27.38 -16.93 -0.18
N GLY A 156 26.93 -16.59 1.01
CA GLY A 156 27.44 -15.49 1.81
C GLY A 156 26.46 -15.10 2.91
N ARG A 157 26.97 -14.54 4.01
CA ARG A 157 26.13 -13.80 4.95
C ARG A 157 25.82 -12.44 4.34
N ILE A 158 24.56 -12.06 4.33
CA ILE A 158 24.09 -10.75 3.92
C ILE A 158 23.39 -10.08 5.09
N THR A 159 23.47 -8.77 5.14
CA THR A 159 22.69 -7.95 6.06
C THR A 159 21.56 -7.30 5.30
N LEU A 160 20.32 -7.64 5.64
CA LEU A 160 19.15 -7.00 5.07
C LEU A 160 18.71 -5.82 5.95
N HIS A 161 18.51 -4.68 5.32
CA HIS A 161 17.92 -3.50 5.91
C HIS A 161 16.50 -3.35 5.34
N PHE A 162 15.51 -3.28 6.21
CA PHE A 162 14.12 -3.20 5.76
C PHE A 162 13.27 -2.35 6.70
N GLU A 163 12.23 -1.76 6.15
CA GLU A 163 11.17 -1.09 6.90
C GLU A 163 10.04 -2.09 7.18
N ARG A 164 9.57 -2.12 8.44
CA ARG A 164 8.39 -2.86 8.88
C ARG A 164 7.55 -1.96 9.77
N ASN A 165 6.26 -1.78 9.45
CA ASN A 165 5.36 -0.92 10.22
C ASN A 165 5.96 0.48 10.46
N ARG A 166 6.55 1.08 9.44
CA ARG A 166 7.26 2.37 9.49
C ARG A 166 8.51 2.39 10.37
N GLY A 167 8.92 1.25 10.89
CA GLY A 167 10.14 1.08 11.68
C GLY A 167 11.29 0.49 10.87
N TYR A 168 12.48 1.05 11.05
CA TYR A 168 13.70 0.51 10.44
C TYR A 168 14.17 -0.73 11.18
N ASN A 169 14.50 -1.78 10.44
CA ASN A 169 14.97 -3.06 10.95
C ASN A 169 16.21 -3.54 10.19
N MET A 170 17.05 -4.34 10.85
CA MET A 170 18.24 -4.95 10.27
C MET A 170 18.33 -6.42 10.67
N ARG A 171 18.70 -7.29 9.74
CA ARG A 171 18.89 -8.72 9.95
C ARG A 171 20.18 -9.18 9.28
N GLN A 172 20.96 -10.01 9.98
CA GLN A 172 22.17 -10.67 9.48
C GLN A 172 21.93 -12.16 9.27
#